data_33c02aa8af80509871d896747b012b0d
#
_entry.id   33c02aa8af80509871d896747b012b0d
#
_cell.length_a   1.000
_cell.length_b   1.000
_cell.length_c   1.000
_cell.angle_alpha   90.00
_cell.angle_beta   90.00
_cell.angle_gamma   90.00
#
_symmetry.space_group_name_H-M   'P 1'
#
loop_
_entity.id
_entity.type
_entity.pdbx_description
1 polymer ?
#
loop_
_entity_poly.entity_id
_entity_poly.type
_entity_poly.pdbx_seq_one_letter_code
_entity_poly.pdbx_strand_id
1 'polypeptide(L)'
;MYTLIDLNKIYKIYYSFVQHQSLFDSFSNVYLFGSILSLNKILNDVDILLVYDELTNKVLYDSEEISSIMYEYSGIQIDMTILSQNEFEETDFLCKLRGKYLKIK
;
A
#
# COMPACT_ATOMS: atom_id res chain seq x y z
N MET A 1 0.85 -11.52 -27.43
CA MET A 1 1.10 -10.40 -26.51
C MET A 1 0.40 -10.65 -25.17
N TYR A 2 0.97 -10.17 -24.14
CA TYR A 2 0.42 -10.37 -22.80
C TYR A 2 0.39 -9.06 -22.05
N THR A 3 -0.44 -9.01 -21.02
CA THR A 3 -0.56 -7.85 -20.18
C THR A 3 0.63 -7.77 -19.24
N LEU A 4 1.29 -6.63 -19.23
CA LEU A 4 2.46 -6.42 -18.38
C LEU A 4 2.07 -6.04 -16.96
N ILE A 5 0.96 -5.32 -16.82
CA ILE A 5 0.41 -4.91 -15.52
C ILE A 5 -1.08 -5.18 -15.55
N ASP A 6 -1.61 -5.76 -14.49
CA ASP A 6 -3.05 -5.97 -14.37
C ASP A 6 -3.71 -4.66 -13.91
N LEU A 7 -4.14 -3.87 -14.88
CA LEU A 7 -4.76 -2.58 -14.61
C LEU A 7 -6.07 -2.69 -13.84
N ASN A 8 -6.80 -3.80 -14.01
CA ASN A 8 -8.05 -4.01 -13.28
C ASN A 8 -7.79 -4.15 -11.79
N LYS A 9 -6.74 -4.89 -11.43
CA LYS A 9 -6.38 -5.08 -10.02
C LYS A 9 -5.88 -3.79 -9.39
N ILE A 10 -5.05 -3.04 -10.11
CA ILE A 10 -4.60 -1.74 -9.65
C ILE A 10 -5.79 -0.80 -9.45
N TYR A 11 -6.72 -0.78 -10.38
CA TYR A 11 -7.89 0.05 -10.30
C TYR A 11 -8.76 -0.32 -9.09
N LYS A 12 -8.95 -1.62 -8.83
CA LYS A 12 -9.73 -2.08 -7.68
C LYS A 12 -9.09 -1.65 -6.37
N ILE A 13 -7.78 -1.73 -6.27
CA ILE A 13 -7.06 -1.30 -5.09
C ILE A 13 -7.20 0.20 -4.89
N TYR A 14 -7.00 0.97 -5.94
CA TYR A 14 -7.16 2.41 -5.90
C TYR A 14 -8.60 2.80 -5.53
N TYR A 15 -9.58 2.14 -6.11
CA TYR A 15 -10.98 2.40 -5.83
C TYR A 15 -11.33 2.10 -4.38
N SER A 16 -10.82 0.98 -3.86
CA SER A 16 -10.97 0.64 -2.44
C SER A 16 -10.39 1.74 -1.55
N PHE A 17 -9.22 2.26 -1.92
CA PHE A 17 -8.61 3.37 -1.21
C PHE A 17 -9.54 4.59 -1.18
N VAL A 18 -10.07 4.98 -2.33
CA VAL A 18 -10.96 6.14 -2.44
C VAL A 18 -12.23 5.96 -1.62
N GLN A 19 -12.81 4.76 -1.65
CA GLN A 19 -14.05 4.44 -0.92
C GLN A 19 -13.85 4.46 0.60
N HIS A 20 -12.63 4.19 1.07
CA HIS A 20 -12.37 4.04 2.50
C HIS A 20 -11.29 5.01 3.00
N GLN A 21 -11.32 6.23 2.47
CA GLN A 21 -10.30 7.22 2.80
C GLN A 21 -10.13 7.48 4.28
N SER A 22 -11.23 7.39 5.05
CA SER A 22 -11.18 7.65 6.48
C SER A 22 -10.27 6.69 7.25
N LEU A 23 -10.09 5.48 6.73
CA LEU A 23 -9.18 4.50 7.36
C LEU A 23 -7.72 4.92 7.23
N PHE A 24 -7.42 5.78 6.27
CA PHE A 24 -6.06 6.24 6.02
C PHE A 24 -5.73 7.54 6.75
N ASP A 25 -6.68 8.10 7.49
CA ASP A 25 -6.47 9.34 8.23
C ASP A 25 -5.42 9.20 9.32
N SER A 26 -5.21 7.99 9.83
CA SER A 26 -4.19 7.70 10.84
C SER A 26 -2.77 7.73 10.29
N PHE A 27 -2.62 7.80 8.97
CA PHE A 27 -1.33 7.72 8.31
C PHE A 27 -1.02 9.02 7.59
N SER A 28 0.22 9.49 7.72
CA SER A 28 0.67 10.69 7.04
C SER A 28 0.97 10.44 5.57
N ASN A 29 1.43 9.25 5.24
CA ASN A 29 1.76 8.87 3.87
C ASN A 29 1.40 7.41 3.63
N VAL A 30 1.02 7.10 2.39
CA VAL A 30 0.70 5.76 1.93
C VAL A 30 1.26 5.57 0.53
N TYR A 31 1.96 4.46 0.33
CA TYR A 31 2.57 4.13 -0.96
C TYR A 31 2.25 2.69 -1.36
N LEU A 32 2.04 2.48 -2.65
CA LEU A 32 2.04 1.15 -3.26
C LEU A 32 3.41 0.89 -3.85
N PHE A 33 3.90 -0.33 -3.69
CA PHE A 33 5.19 -0.69 -4.27
C PHE A 33 5.26 -2.19 -4.55
N GLY A 34 6.41 -2.65 -5.03
CA GLY A 34 6.66 -4.06 -5.25
C GLY A 34 6.11 -4.59 -6.56
N SER A 35 5.71 -5.85 -6.55
CA SER A 35 5.37 -6.59 -7.76
C SER A 35 4.21 -6.02 -8.54
N ILE A 36 3.31 -5.29 -7.89
CA ILE A 36 2.18 -4.66 -8.58
C ILE A 36 2.64 -3.69 -9.67
N LEU A 37 3.82 -3.09 -9.49
CA LEU A 37 4.39 -2.13 -10.42
C LEU A 37 5.43 -2.78 -11.34
N SER A 38 5.61 -4.09 -11.27
CA SER A 38 6.60 -4.80 -12.07
C SER A 38 5.97 -5.38 -13.32
N LEU A 39 6.67 -5.23 -14.42
CA LEU A 39 6.24 -5.79 -15.71
C LEU A 39 6.50 -7.30 -15.73
N ASN A 40 5.65 -8.01 -16.45
CA ASN A 40 5.83 -9.46 -16.73
C ASN A 40 5.78 -10.35 -15.48
N LYS A 41 5.17 -9.89 -14.40
CA LYS A 41 5.03 -10.70 -13.20
C LYS A 41 3.58 -11.02 -12.91
N ILE A 42 3.35 -12.22 -12.41
CA ILE A 42 2.06 -12.61 -11.90
C ILE A 42 1.88 -11.90 -10.56
N LEU A 43 0.74 -11.24 -10.41
CA LEU A 43 0.44 -10.47 -9.21
C LEU A 43 -0.17 -11.40 -8.17
N ASN A 44 0.60 -11.78 -7.16
CA ASN A 44 0.14 -12.63 -6.07
C ASN A 44 -0.21 -11.82 -4.83
N ASP A 45 0.53 -10.75 -4.59
CA ASP A 45 0.32 -9.88 -3.44
C ASP A 45 0.62 -8.44 -3.82
N VAL A 46 0.19 -7.54 -2.96
CA VAL A 46 0.39 -6.11 -3.11
C VAL A 46 1.13 -5.61 -1.90
N ASP A 47 2.19 -4.87 -2.12
CA ASP A 47 2.97 -4.27 -1.05
C ASP A 47 2.50 -2.84 -0.82
N ILE A 48 2.16 -2.53 0.43
CA ILE A 48 1.72 -1.20 0.86
C ILE A 48 2.61 -0.73 1.99
N LEU A 49 3.05 0.50 1.89
CA LEU A 49 3.76 1.18 2.97
C LEU A 49 2.83 2.20 3.61
N LEU A 50 2.66 2.08 4.92
CA LEU A 50 1.90 3.01 5.74
C LEU A 50 2.85 3.73 6.68
N VAL A 51 2.86 5.06 6.64
CA VAL A 51 3.72 5.87 7.50
C VAL A 51 2.83 6.62 8.50
N TYR A 52 3.15 6.49 9.78
CA TYR A 52 2.41 7.15 10.85
C TYR A 52 3.31 8.12 11.63
N ASP A 53 2.70 9.13 12.25
CA ASP A 53 3.42 10.08 13.10
C ASP A 53 3.55 9.57 14.53
N GLU A 54 2.45 9.14 15.14
CA GLU A 54 2.44 8.59 16.48
C GLU A 54 1.76 7.23 16.50
N LEU A 55 2.36 6.27 17.18
CA LEU A 55 1.78 4.94 17.32
C LEU A 55 0.62 4.99 18.33
N THR A 56 -0.56 4.68 17.84
CA THR A 56 -1.77 4.63 18.66
C THR A 56 -2.50 3.33 18.41
N ASN A 57 -3.45 2.99 19.26
CA ASN A 57 -4.31 1.84 19.03
C ASN A 57 -5.10 2.00 17.72
N LYS A 58 -5.45 3.23 17.37
CA LYS A 58 -6.16 3.51 16.12
C LYS A 58 -5.30 3.18 14.90
N VAL A 59 -4.00 3.46 14.95
CA VAL A 59 -3.07 3.10 13.87
C VAL A 59 -3.07 1.59 13.66
N LEU A 60 -2.98 0.82 14.74
CA LEU A 60 -2.98 -0.64 14.67
C LEU A 60 -4.30 -1.17 14.14
N TYR A 61 -5.40 -0.66 14.66
CA TYR A 61 -6.74 -1.06 14.22
C TYR A 61 -6.96 -0.73 12.73
N ASP A 62 -6.64 0.49 12.34
CA ASP A 62 -6.84 0.92 10.95
C ASP A 62 -5.98 0.13 9.97
N SER A 63 -4.75 -0.22 10.36
CA SER A 63 -3.90 -1.04 9.50
C SER A 63 -4.49 -2.41 9.23
N GLU A 64 -5.06 -3.05 10.25
CA GLU A 64 -5.73 -4.34 10.09
C GLU A 64 -6.97 -4.22 9.20
N GLU A 65 -7.77 -3.18 9.40
CA GLU A 65 -8.95 -2.92 8.59
C GLU A 65 -8.59 -2.67 7.13
N ILE A 66 -7.54 -1.90 6.88
CA ILE A 66 -7.05 -1.65 5.51
C ILE A 66 -6.71 -2.97 4.83
N SER A 67 -5.98 -3.83 5.50
CA SER A 67 -5.60 -5.14 4.95
C SER A 67 -6.84 -5.96 4.58
N SER A 68 -7.81 -6.03 5.49
CA SER A 68 -9.04 -6.81 5.27
C SER A 68 -9.87 -6.26 4.13
N ILE A 69 -10.07 -4.94 4.10
CA ILE A 69 -10.91 -4.30 3.10
C ILE A 69 -10.27 -4.41 1.71
N MET A 70 -8.98 -4.19 1.60
CA MET A 70 -8.30 -4.30 0.32
C MET A 70 -8.31 -5.72 -0.21
N TYR A 71 -8.14 -6.71 0.65
CA TYR A 71 -8.27 -8.10 0.26
C TYR A 71 -9.70 -8.40 -0.24
N GLU A 72 -10.70 -7.91 0.47
CA GLU A 72 -12.09 -8.13 0.11
C GLU A 72 -12.42 -7.57 -1.26
N TYR A 73 -11.91 -6.39 -1.58
CA TYR A 73 -12.19 -5.74 -2.87
C TYR A 73 -11.36 -6.29 -4.02
N SER A 74 -10.10 -6.61 -3.78
CA SER A 74 -9.18 -7.01 -4.85
C SER A 74 -9.01 -8.50 -4.99
N GLY A 75 -9.26 -9.26 -3.92
CA GLY A 75 -8.94 -10.69 -3.87
C GLY A 75 -7.45 -10.96 -3.78
N ILE A 76 -6.64 -9.94 -3.54
CA ILE A 76 -5.19 -10.05 -3.49
C ILE A 76 -4.73 -9.84 -2.07
N GLN A 77 -3.79 -10.67 -1.62
CA GLN A 77 -3.19 -10.52 -0.31
C GLN A 77 -2.39 -9.23 -0.22
N ILE A 78 -2.56 -8.52 0.89
CA ILE A 78 -1.86 -7.25 1.12
C ILE A 78 -0.71 -7.49 2.10
N ASP A 79 0.50 -7.19 1.66
CA ASP A 79 1.67 -7.18 2.51
C ASP A 79 1.92 -5.75 2.95
N MET A 80 1.86 -5.52 4.26
CA MET A 80 1.98 -4.17 4.80
C MET A 80 3.31 -3.97 5.51
N THR A 81 3.96 -2.86 5.18
CA THR A 81 5.09 -2.34 5.93
C THR A 81 4.59 -1.09 6.63
N ILE A 82 4.73 -1.03 7.94
CA ILE A 82 4.24 0.09 8.74
C ILE A 82 5.44 0.72 9.44
N LEU A 83 5.72 1.98 9.13
CA LEU A 83 6.86 2.71 9.67
C LEU A 83 6.41 4.01 10.32
N SER A 84 7.09 4.41 11.38
CA SER A 84 6.96 5.77 11.89
C SER A 84 7.60 6.74 10.90
N GLN A 85 7.28 8.02 11.02
CA GLN A 85 7.91 9.05 10.19
C GLN A 85 9.43 9.03 10.34
N ASN A 86 9.92 8.85 11.56
CA ASN A 86 11.36 8.77 11.81
C ASN A 86 11.99 7.55 11.15
N GLU A 87 11.37 6.39 11.29
CA GLU A 87 11.86 5.17 10.64
C GLU A 87 11.85 5.29 9.12
N PHE A 88 10.81 5.91 8.58
CA PHE A 88 10.68 6.15 7.16
C PHE A 88 11.84 6.99 6.63
N GLU A 89 12.19 8.07 7.35
CA GLU A 89 13.30 8.94 6.98
C GLU A 89 14.66 8.27 7.19
N GLU A 90 14.86 7.62 8.33
CA GLU A 90 16.12 6.99 8.67
C GLU A 90 16.48 5.82 7.75
N THR A 91 15.49 5.04 7.34
CA THR A 91 15.74 3.88 6.48
C THR A 91 15.90 4.25 5.01
N ASP A 92 15.56 5.49 4.64
CA ASP A 92 15.59 5.93 3.24
C ASP A 92 14.82 4.96 2.33
N PHE A 93 13.65 4.57 2.79
CA PHE A 93 12.87 3.47 2.21
C PHE A 93 12.56 3.69 0.74
N LEU A 94 12.13 4.90 0.37
CA LEU A 94 11.74 5.19 -1.01
C LEU A 94 12.93 5.12 -1.98
N CYS A 95 14.12 5.52 -1.52
CA CYS A 95 15.32 5.41 -2.34
C CYS A 95 15.64 3.97 -2.71
N LYS A 96 15.40 3.05 -1.77
CA LYS A 96 15.62 1.63 -2.00
C LYS A 96 14.69 1.05 -3.05
N LEU A 97 13.55 1.67 -3.26
CA LEU A 97 12.57 1.25 -4.26
C LEU A 97 12.93 1.70 -5.66
N ARG A 98 13.92 2.58 -5.82
CA ARG A 98 14.41 3.07 -7.12
C ARG A 98 13.30 3.61 -8.01
N GLY A 99 12.39 4.40 -7.45
CA GLY A 99 11.29 4.99 -8.18
C GLY A 99 10.12 4.04 -8.46
N LYS A 100 10.20 2.79 -8.06
CA LYS A 100 9.15 1.80 -8.29
C LYS A 100 8.12 1.83 -7.16
N TYR A 101 7.46 2.95 -7.03
CA TYR A 101 6.38 3.12 -6.07
C TYR A 101 5.37 4.13 -6.59
N LEU A 102 4.16 4.06 -6.04
CA LEU A 102 3.08 5.01 -6.32
C LEU A 102 2.64 5.63 -5.00
N LYS A 103 2.69 6.93 -4.92
CA LYS A 103 2.19 7.64 -3.74
C LYS A 103 0.67 7.72 -3.83
N ILE A 104 0.00 7.14 -2.83
CA ILE A 104 -1.45 7.17 -2.73
C ILE A 104 -1.90 8.35 -1.86
N LYS A 105 -1.16 8.59 -0.81
CA LYS A 105 -1.48 9.68 0.10
C LYS A 105 -0.24 10.45 0.52
#